data_ffdf73c757150b1fb1731fdf64541d1c
#
_entry.id   ffdf73c757150b1fb1731fdf64541d1c
#
_cell.length_a   1.000
_cell.length_b   1.000
_cell.length_c   1.000
_cell.angle_alpha   90.00
_cell.angle_beta   90.00
_cell.angle_gamma   90.00
#
_symmetry.space_group_name_H-M   'P 1'
#
loop_
_entity.id
_entity.type
_entity.pdbx_description
1 polymer ?
#
loop_
_entity_poly.entity_id
_entity_poly.type
_entity_poly.pdbx_seq_one_letter_code
_entity_poly.pdbx_strand_id
1 'polypeptide(L)'
;MNPSSKILAGKKIIFLGSSVTYGAASQGVSFVDFLTSHDQCVVYKEAVSGTTLVDDGPDSYISRMKKLQVSKADLFVCQLSTNDATQKKTLGTIASSTDPTDFDTHTITGAIEYVIAYARKTWNCPIAFYTNPPYADDNYRCMVERLSSIAEKWGISVFDLWDNESFNCISEEQFNLYMDDPIHPTRTGYLEWWLPEFERRLEQLISVIE
;
A
#
# COMPACT_ATOMS: atom_id res chain seq x y z
N MET A 1 -16.96 7.40 17.60
CA MET A 1 -17.06 6.58 16.39
C MET A 1 -17.58 7.48 15.29
N ASN A 2 -16.79 7.73 14.26
CA ASN A 2 -17.30 8.39 13.06
C ASN A 2 -18.39 7.50 12.45
N PRO A 3 -19.47 8.09 11.89
CA PRO A 3 -20.46 7.28 11.17
C PRO A 3 -19.73 6.58 10.00
N SER A 4 -20.00 5.27 9.84
CA SER A 4 -19.44 4.48 8.73
C SER A 4 -19.61 5.23 7.40
N SER A 5 -18.58 5.27 6.60
CA SER A 5 -18.60 5.99 5.34
C SER A 5 -19.59 5.38 4.38
N LYS A 6 -20.62 6.13 4.00
CA LYS A 6 -21.56 5.71 2.93
C LYS A 6 -20.88 5.61 1.56
N ILE A 7 -19.76 6.33 1.35
CA ILE A 7 -19.00 6.35 0.10
C ILE A 7 -18.25 5.03 -0.12
N LEU A 8 -17.70 4.46 0.95
CA LEU A 8 -16.92 3.22 0.90
C LEU A 8 -17.80 1.95 0.90
N ALA A 9 -19.06 2.05 1.34
CA ALA A 9 -19.94 0.88 1.48
C ALA A 9 -20.13 0.13 0.15
N GLY A 10 -19.83 -1.17 0.15
CA GLY A 10 -19.92 -2.05 -1.01
C GLY A 10 -18.80 -1.90 -2.05
N LYS A 11 -17.89 -0.94 -1.89
CA LYS A 11 -16.74 -0.77 -2.81
C LYS A 11 -15.80 -1.97 -2.70
N LYS A 12 -15.37 -2.47 -3.84
CA LYS A 12 -14.43 -3.61 -3.97
C LYS A 12 -13.01 -3.07 -4.04
N ILE A 13 -12.24 -3.33 -3.01
CA ILE A 13 -10.88 -2.80 -2.89
C ILE A 13 -9.89 -3.95 -2.79
N ILE A 14 -8.89 -3.97 -3.68
CA ILE A 14 -7.76 -4.89 -3.59
C ILE A 14 -6.64 -4.22 -2.80
N PHE A 15 -6.14 -4.88 -1.77
CA PHE A 15 -4.93 -4.50 -1.05
C PHE A 15 -3.84 -5.52 -1.30
N LEU A 16 -2.74 -5.09 -1.90
CA LEU A 16 -1.54 -5.90 -2.14
C LEU A 16 -0.42 -5.42 -1.21
N GLY A 17 0.19 -6.32 -0.45
CA GLY A 17 1.23 -5.91 0.49
C GLY A 17 1.97 -7.04 1.18
N SER A 18 2.68 -6.67 2.25
CA SER A 18 3.43 -7.59 3.10
C SER A 18 2.95 -7.53 4.55
N SER A 19 3.86 -7.58 5.52
CA SER A 19 3.56 -7.68 6.96
C SER A 19 2.69 -6.56 7.50
N VAL A 20 2.84 -5.33 7.00
CA VAL A 20 2.03 -4.18 7.44
C VAL A 20 0.60 -4.29 6.91
N THR A 21 0.40 -4.64 5.65
CA THR A 21 -0.94 -4.92 5.10
C THR A 21 -1.58 -6.14 5.77
N TYR A 22 -0.78 -7.17 6.07
CA TYR A 22 -1.25 -8.38 6.76
C TYR A 22 -1.69 -8.10 8.20
N GLY A 23 -0.96 -7.25 8.94
CA GLY A 23 -1.15 -7.01 10.37
C GLY A 23 -0.30 -7.95 11.22
N ALA A 24 1.00 -8.09 10.91
CA ALA A 24 1.87 -9.09 11.54
C ALA A 24 1.96 -8.93 13.07
N ALA A 25 2.11 -7.70 13.58
CA ALA A 25 2.13 -7.41 15.01
C ALA A 25 0.74 -7.35 15.66
N SER A 26 -0.32 -7.65 14.89
CA SER A 26 -1.72 -7.58 15.31
C SER A 26 -2.49 -8.88 15.00
N GLN A 27 -1.81 -10.01 15.01
CA GLN A 27 -2.40 -11.34 14.79
C GLN A 27 -3.17 -11.46 13.46
N GLY A 28 -2.68 -10.82 12.41
CA GLY A 28 -3.28 -10.83 11.08
C GLY A 28 -4.45 -9.86 10.90
N VAL A 29 -4.68 -8.95 11.84
CA VAL A 29 -5.70 -7.90 11.76
C VAL A 29 -5.03 -6.56 11.50
N SER A 30 -5.31 -5.91 10.38
CA SER A 30 -4.80 -4.60 10.03
C SER A 30 -5.93 -3.60 9.78
N PHE A 31 -5.58 -2.36 9.40
CA PHE A 31 -6.57 -1.36 8.97
C PHE A 31 -7.47 -1.89 7.84
N VAL A 32 -6.97 -2.80 7.01
CA VAL A 32 -7.71 -3.42 5.90
C VAL A 32 -8.92 -4.21 6.40
N ASP A 33 -8.78 -4.94 7.51
CA ASP A 33 -9.87 -5.70 8.11
C ASP A 33 -10.91 -4.78 8.76
N PHE A 34 -10.45 -3.66 9.31
CA PHE A 34 -11.35 -2.65 9.87
C PHE A 34 -12.18 -1.94 8.81
N LEU A 35 -11.66 -1.68 7.61
CA LEU A 35 -12.45 -1.16 6.48
C LEU A 35 -13.64 -2.08 6.14
N THR A 36 -13.46 -3.40 6.26
CA THR A 36 -14.57 -4.34 6.08
C THR A 36 -15.61 -4.22 7.18
N SER A 37 -15.19 -4.16 8.45
CA SER A 37 -16.09 -4.18 9.59
C SER A 37 -16.74 -2.83 9.89
N HIS A 38 -16.04 -1.71 9.60
CA HIS A 38 -16.53 -0.35 9.86
C HIS A 38 -17.26 0.25 8.66
N ASP A 39 -16.68 0.14 7.46
CA ASP A 39 -17.18 0.82 6.26
C ASP A 39 -17.93 -0.08 5.30
N GLN A 40 -18.04 -1.36 5.63
CA GLN A 40 -18.74 -2.36 4.82
C GLN A 40 -18.12 -2.49 3.40
N CYS A 41 -16.82 -2.23 3.27
CA CYS A 41 -16.08 -2.50 2.04
C CYS A 41 -16.03 -4.00 1.74
N VAL A 42 -15.97 -4.35 0.48
CA VAL A 42 -15.59 -5.69 0.02
C VAL A 42 -14.09 -5.69 -0.25
N VAL A 43 -13.31 -6.23 0.66
CA VAL A 43 -11.85 -6.18 0.59
C VAL A 43 -11.26 -7.50 0.13
N TYR A 44 -10.33 -7.43 -0.82
CA TYR A 44 -9.44 -8.52 -1.23
C TYR A 44 -8.04 -8.25 -0.67
N LYS A 45 -7.73 -8.83 0.47
CA LYS A 45 -6.46 -8.63 1.19
C LYS A 45 -5.44 -9.68 0.74
N GLU A 46 -4.56 -9.32 -0.19
CA GLU A 46 -3.45 -10.15 -0.65
C GLU A 46 -2.15 -9.68 0.00
N ALA A 47 -1.84 -10.24 1.15
CA ALA A 47 -0.72 -9.82 1.97
C ALA A 47 -0.01 -11.00 2.63
N VAL A 48 1.32 -11.08 2.44
CA VAL A 48 2.18 -12.12 3.02
C VAL A 48 3.41 -11.46 3.64
N SER A 49 3.64 -11.70 4.92
CA SER A 49 4.77 -11.12 5.66
C SER A 49 6.12 -11.53 5.07
N GLY A 50 7.08 -10.60 5.04
CA GLY A 50 8.44 -10.85 4.56
C GLY A 50 8.62 -10.81 3.04
N THR A 51 7.54 -10.61 2.26
CA THR A 51 7.59 -10.61 0.79
C THR A 51 7.93 -9.24 0.21
N THR A 52 8.45 -9.23 -1.01
CA THR A 52 9.00 -8.08 -1.72
C THR A 52 8.17 -7.68 -2.93
N LEU A 53 8.29 -6.40 -3.34
CA LEU A 53 7.82 -5.92 -4.65
C LEU A 53 8.61 -6.58 -5.77
N VAL A 54 9.95 -6.63 -5.61
CA VAL A 54 10.86 -7.27 -6.56
C VAL A 54 10.45 -8.72 -6.81
N ASP A 55 10.39 -9.11 -8.09
CA ASP A 55 9.91 -10.44 -8.52
C ASP A 55 11.05 -11.47 -8.46
N ASP A 56 11.43 -11.84 -7.24
CA ASP A 56 12.51 -12.77 -6.95
C ASP A 56 12.06 -14.10 -6.35
N GLY A 57 10.75 -14.38 -6.39
CA GLY A 57 10.22 -15.62 -5.86
C GLY A 57 8.71 -15.80 -6.03
N PRO A 58 8.19 -16.98 -5.71
CA PRO A 58 6.77 -17.33 -5.93
C PRO A 58 5.79 -16.53 -5.07
N ASP A 59 6.28 -15.89 -4.01
CA ASP A 59 5.50 -15.09 -3.07
C ASP A 59 5.74 -13.59 -3.21
N SER A 60 6.47 -13.14 -4.26
CA SER A 60 6.60 -11.73 -4.59
C SER A 60 5.22 -11.09 -4.80
N TYR A 61 5.12 -9.76 -4.65
CA TYR A 61 3.88 -9.05 -4.92
C TYR A 61 3.38 -9.32 -6.34
N ILE A 62 4.26 -9.30 -7.33
CA ILE A 62 3.93 -9.56 -8.73
C ILE A 62 3.38 -10.98 -8.91
N SER A 63 4.07 -11.98 -8.35
CA SER A 63 3.67 -13.38 -8.44
C SER A 63 2.30 -13.65 -7.80
N ARG A 64 2.02 -13.02 -6.64
CA ARG A 64 0.74 -13.14 -5.94
C ARG A 64 -0.38 -12.37 -6.65
N MET A 65 -0.10 -11.16 -7.12
CA MET A 65 -1.05 -10.35 -7.88
C MET A 65 -1.58 -11.09 -9.12
N LYS A 66 -0.70 -11.77 -9.86
CA LYS A 66 -1.08 -12.58 -11.04
C LYS A 66 -2.01 -13.75 -10.72
N LYS A 67 -2.03 -14.22 -9.48
CA LYS A 67 -2.87 -15.35 -9.03
C LYS A 67 -4.25 -14.89 -8.52
N LEU A 68 -4.49 -13.59 -8.36
CA LEU A 68 -5.74 -13.07 -7.84
C LEU A 68 -6.92 -13.39 -8.77
N GLN A 69 -7.96 -14.02 -8.22
CA GLN A 69 -9.20 -14.35 -8.92
C GLN A 69 -10.27 -13.26 -8.68
N VAL A 70 -9.93 -12.02 -8.99
CA VAL A 70 -10.81 -10.85 -8.84
C VAL A 70 -11.09 -10.27 -10.22
N SER A 71 -12.35 -10.35 -10.65
CA SER A 71 -12.74 -9.89 -12.00
C SER A 71 -12.98 -8.38 -12.10
N LYS A 72 -13.35 -7.73 -10.99
CA LYS A 72 -13.62 -6.28 -10.92
C LYS A 72 -13.20 -5.75 -9.56
N ALA A 73 -12.54 -4.58 -9.56
CA ALA A 73 -12.27 -3.78 -8.38
C ALA A 73 -12.64 -2.32 -8.65
N ASP A 74 -13.04 -1.61 -7.61
CA ASP A 74 -13.27 -0.17 -7.63
C ASP A 74 -11.99 0.60 -7.30
N LEU A 75 -11.05 -0.03 -6.59
CA LEU A 75 -9.74 0.50 -6.22
C LEU A 75 -8.70 -0.62 -6.12
N PHE A 76 -7.46 -0.30 -6.47
CA PHE A 76 -6.29 -1.11 -6.19
C PHE A 76 -5.30 -0.32 -5.35
N VAL A 77 -4.93 -0.85 -4.17
CA VAL A 77 -4.02 -0.22 -3.21
C VAL A 77 -2.84 -1.13 -2.94
N CYS A 78 -1.63 -0.63 -3.13
CA CYS A 78 -0.40 -1.39 -2.95
C CYS A 78 0.49 -0.78 -1.86
N GLN A 79 1.02 -1.61 -0.99
CA GLN A 79 2.04 -1.22 -0.02
C GLN A 79 3.37 -1.00 -0.72
N LEU A 80 4.04 0.14 -0.47
CA LEU A 80 5.47 0.25 -0.75
C LEU A 80 6.22 -0.64 0.23
N SER A 81 6.86 -1.68 -0.27
CA SER A 81 7.39 -2.76 0.57
C SER A 81 8.59 -2.31 1.40
N THR A 82 8.51 -2.46 2.72
CA THR A 82 9.62 -2.25 3.65
C THR A 82 10.69 -3.34 3.53
N ASN A 83 10.30 -4.55 3.06
CA ASN A 83 11.23 -5.66 2.90
C ASN A 83 12.24 -5.43 1.76
N ASP A 84 11.84 -4.74 0.69
CA ASP A 84 12.77 -4.38 -0.38
C ASP A 84 13.88 -3.47 0.13
N ALA A 85 13.56 -2.50 0.99
CA ALA A 85 14.54 -1.63 1.64
C ALA A 85 15.47 -2.43 2.58
N THR A 86 14.90 -3.18 3.50
CA THR A 86 15.64 -3.99 4.49
C THR A 86 16.56 -5.02 3.82
N GLN A 87 16.11 -5.63 2.72
CA GLN A 87 16.91 -6.58 1.93
C GLN A 87 17.84 -5.89 0.92
N LYS A 88 17.87 -4.55 0.89
CA LYS A 88 18.72 -3.74 0.01
C LYS A 88 18.57 -4.12 -1.47
N LYS A 89 17.32 -4.32 -1.91
CA LYS A 89 17.03 -4.59 -3.32
C LYS A 89 17.45 -3.41 -4.19
N THR A 90 17.86 -3.67 -5.41
CA THR A 90 18.28 -2.64 -6.35
C THR A 90 17.13 -1.70 -6.67
N LEU A 91 17.36 -0.38 -6.54
CA LEU A 91 16.32 0.63 -6.81
C LEU A 91 15.88 0.63 -8.28
N GLY A 92 16.81 0.51 -9.21
CA GLY A 92 16.55 0.56 -10.65
C GLY A 92 16.26 1.96 -11.17
N THR A 93 15.82 2.05 -12.42
CA THR A 93 15.51 3.31 -13.12
C THR A 93 14.08 3.30 -13.66
N ILE A 94 13.46 4.49 -13.73
CA ILE A 94 12.14 4.65 -14.34
C ILE A 94 12.28 4.42 -15.84
N ALA A 95 11.46 3.52 -16.40
CA ALA A 95 11.43 3.27 -17.83
C ALA A 95 10.89 4.48 -18.60
N SER A 96 11.33 4.69 -19.83
CA SER A 96 10.74 5.73 -20.71
C SER A 96 9.38 5.32 -21.29
N SER A 97 9.10 4.03 -21.33
CA SER A 97 7.89 3.40 -21.85
C SER A 97 6.87 3.14 -20.74
N THR A 98 5.65 2.80 -21.15
CA THR A 98 4.58 2.23 -20.29
C THR A 98 4.29 0.78 -20.63
N ASP A 99 5.07 0.14 -21.50
CA ASP A 99 4.94 -1.27 -21.86
C ASP A 99 5.52 -2.15 -20.75
N PRO A 100 4.74 -3.09 -20.18
CA PRO A 100 5.22 -3.99 -19.13
C PRO A 100 6.44 -4.84 -19.50
N THR A 101 6.70 -5.05 -20.79
CA THR A 101 7.85 -5.83 -21.28
C THR A 101 9.18 -5.09 -21.13
N ASP A 102 9.13 -3.76 -20.93
CA ASP A 102 10.31 -2.91 -20.76
C ASP A 102 10.73 -2.75 -19.29
N PHE A 103 9.97 -3.31 -18.35
CA PHE A 103 10.22 -3.15 -16.91
C PHE A 103 11.10 -4.28 -16.37
N ASP A 104 12.23 -3.90 -15.77
CA ASP A 104 13.06 -4.85 -15.02
C ASP A 104 12.42 -5.13 -13.65
N THR A 105 11.59 -6.17 -13.58
CA THR A 105 10.89 -6.56 -12.35
C THR A 105 11.80 -7.07 -11.23
N HIS A 106 13.10 -7.26 -11.51
CA HIS A 106 14.11 -7.58 -10.50
C HIS A 106 14.68 -6.31 -9.83
N THR A 107 14.14 -5.14 -10.15
CA THR A 107 14.39 -3.87 -9.46
C THR A 107 13.11 -3.32 -8.85
N ILE A 108 13.25 -2.52 -7.78
CA ILE A 108 12.12 -1.90 -7.08
C ILE A 108 11.28 -1.04 -8.03
N THR A 109 11.94 -0.17 -8.80
CA THR A 109 11.29 0.73 -9.76
C THR A 109 10.53 -0.04 -10.83
N GLY A 110 11.16 -1.03 -11.46
CA GLY A 110 10.51 -1.83 -12.50
C GLY A 110 9.37 -2.68 -11.96
N ALA A 111 9.49 -3.20 -10.73
CA ALA A 111 8.41 -3.93 -10.07
C ALA A 111 7.19 -3.03 -9.78
N ILE A 112 7.40 -1.80 -9.28
CA ILE A 112 6.31 -0.83 -9.06
C ILE A 112 5.62 -0.51 -10.39
N GLU A 113 6.37 -0.18 -11.45
CA GLU A 113 5.81 0.13 -12.77
C GLU A 113 5.03 -1.06 -13.35
N TYR A 114 5.55 -2.28 -13.17
CA TYR A 114 4.86 -3.49 -13.60
C TYR A 114 3.53 -3.70 -12.87
N VAL A 115 3.51 -3.52 -11.54
CA VAL A 115 2.30 -3.62 -10.72
C VAL A 115 1.25 -2.61 -11.21
N ILE A 116 1.64 -1.37 -11.48
CA ILE A 116 0.73 -0.33 -11.99
C ILE A 116 0.17 -0.72 -13.35
N ALA A 117 1.03 -1.10 -14.30
CA ALA A 117 0.61 -1.47 -15.65
C ALA A 117 -0.34 -2.67 -15.65
N TYR A 118 -0.01 -3.69 -14.85
CA TYR A 118 -0.85 -4.88 -14.70
C TYR A 118 -2.21 -4.56 -14.09
N ALA A 119 -2.24 -3.77 -13.00
CA ALA A 119 -3.49 -3.40 -12.34
C ALA A 119 -4.39 -2.57 -13.27
N ARG A 120 -3.83 -1.61 -14.02
CA ARG A 120 -4.57 -0.86 -15.04
C ARG A 120 -5.18 -1.75 -16.10
N LYS A 121 -4.38 -2.67 -16.64
CA LYS A 121 -4.84 -3.57 -17.70
C LYS A 121 -5.92 -4.53 -17.21
N THR A 122 -5.80 -5.01 -15.97
CA THR A 122 -6.66 -6.08 -15.45
C THR A 122 -7.96 -5.54 -14.87
N TRP A 123 -7.91 -4.50 -14.04
CA TRP A 123 -9.07 -4.01 -13.29
C TRP A 123 -9.58 -2.66 -13.79
N ASN A 124 -8.77 -1.90 -14.52
CA ASN A 124 -9.11 -0.57 -15.04
C ASN A 124 -9.75 0.33 -13.97
N CYS A 125 -9.19 0.32 -12.77
CA CYS A 125 -9.62 1.11 -11.63
C CYS A 125 -8.51 2.08 -11.19
N PRO A 126 -8.82 3.08 -10.37
CA PRO A 126 -7.81 3.92 -9.74
C PRO A 126 -6.82 3.09 -8.94
N ILE A 127 -5.58 3.57 -8.94
CA ILE A 127 -4.46 2.90 -8.27
C ILE A 127 -3.88 3.87 -7.25
N ALA A 128 -3.64 3.37 -6.05
CA ALA A 128 -2.87 4.06 -5.03
C ALA A 128 -1.74 3.17 -4.51
N PHE A 129 -0.63 3.80 -4.15
CA PHE A 129 0.37 3.20 -3.28
C PHE A 129 0.33 3.88 -1.92
N TYR A 130 0.74 3.19 -0.87
CA TYR A 130 0.95 3.81 0.43
C TYR A 130 2.34 3.53 0.98
N THR A 131 2.87 4.50 1.71
CA THR A 131 4.15 4.42 2.40
C THR A 131 3.94 4.10 3.88
N ASN A 132 4.99 3.64 4.57
CA ASN A 132 5.01 3.61 6.03
C ASN A 132 5.29 5.00 6.61
N PRO A 133 4.93 5.27 7.88
CA PRO A 133 5.49 6.38 8.65
C PRO A 133 7.02 6.35 8.67
N PRO A 134 7.69 7.48 8.94
CA PRO A 134 9.14 7.54 8.88
C PRO A 134 9.80 6.64 9.94
N TYR A 135 10.81 5.91 9.53
CA TYR A 135 11.71 5.13 10.36
C TYR A 135 13.14 5.23 9.81
N ALA A 136 14.14 4.79 10.59
CA ALA A 136 15.55 4.97 10.24
C ALA A 136 16.02 3.97 9.16
N ASP A 137 15.68 4.25 7.89
CA ASP A 137 16.13 3.47 6.72
C ASP A 137 16.25 4.39 5.49
N ASP A 138 17.48 4.71 5.09
CA ASP A 138 17.75 5.56 3.93
C ASP A 138 17.36 4.90 2.60
N ASN A 139 17.38 3.56 2.50
CA ASN A 139 16.90 2.87 1.30
C ASN A 139 15.40 3.08 1.14
N TYR A 140 14.64 3.00 2.25
CA TYR A 140 13.19 3.22 2.18
C TYR A 140 12.86 4.67 1.81
N ARG A 141 13.62 5.65 2.33
CA ARG A 141 13.48 7.06 1.89
C ARG A 141 13.69 7.20 0.39
N CYS A 142 14.75 6.62 -0.17
CA CYS A 142 15.00 6.63 -1.62
C CYS A 142 13.84 5.97 -2.41
N MET A 143 13.20 4.95 -1.84
CA MET A 143 12.03 4.31 -2.46
C MET A 143 10.81 5.23 -2.44
N VAL A 144 10.58 5.99 -1.35
CA VAL A 144 9.48 6.97 -1.27
C VAL A 144 9.66 8.07 -2.31
N GLU A 145 10.85 8.66 -2.41
CA GLU A 145 11.18 9.66 -3.43
C GLU A 145 10.99 9.12 -4.87
N ARG A 146 11.40 7.86 -5.09
CA ARG A 146 11.20 7.19 -6.37
C ARG A 146 9.73 6.96 -6.68
N LEU A 147 8.94 6.56 -5.69
CA LEU A 147 7.49 6.36 -5.85
C LEU A 147 6.78 7.66 -6.25
N SER A 148 7.17 8.81 -5.69
CA SER A 148 6.63 10.11 -6.09
C SER A 148 6.86 10.39 -7.58
N SER A 149 8.08 10.16 -8.08
CA SER A 149 8.40 10.33 -9.50
C SER A 149 7.62 9.36 -10.42
N ILE A 150 7.42 8.12 -9.96
CA ILE A 150 6.59 7.14 -10.68
C ILE A 150 5.12 7.58 -10.67
N ALA A 151 4.63 8.09 -9.55
CA ALA A 151 3.26 8.56 -9.43
C ALA A 151 2.94 9.70 -10.40
N GLU A 152 3.86 10.64 -10.58
CA GLU A 152 3.75 11.70 -11.58
C GLU A 152 3.67 11.13 -13.01
N LYS A 153 4.59 10.22 -13.37
CA LYS A 153 4.59 9.56 -14.68
C LYS A 153 3.29 8.84 -14.97
N TRP A 154 2.79 8.11 -13.98
CA TRP A 154 1.65 7.22 -14.17
C TRP A 154 0.30 7.86 -13.82
N GLY A 155 0.26 9.04 -13.22
CA GLY A 155 -0.98 9.66 -12.74
C GLY A 155 -1.71 8.76 -11.74
N ILE A 156 -1.00 8.17 -10.79
CA ILE A 156 -1.55 7.38 -9.69
C ILE A 156 -1.52 8.19 -8.39
N SER A 157 -2.28 7.76 -7.40
CA SER A 157 -2.27 8.39 -6.07
C SER A 157 -1.21 7.78 -5.16
N VAL A 158 -0.66 8.59 -4.25
CA VAL A 158 0.17 8.09 -3.14
C VAL A 158 -0.46 8.51 -1.82
N PHE A 159 -0.76 7.54 -0.97
CA PHE A 159 -1.10 7.78 0.43
C PHE A 159 0.22 7.87 1.19
N ASP A 160 0.81 9.04 1.08
CA ASP A 160 2.10 9.30 1.72
C ASP A 160 1.91 9.46 3.22
N LEU A 161 2.38 8.47 3.99
CA LEU A 161 2.47 8.52 5.44
C LEU A 161 3.88 8.89 5.90
N TRP A 162 4.88 8.82 5.00
CA TRP A 162 6.27 9.15 5.31
C TRP A 162 6.43 10.65 5.56
N ASP A 163 5.97 11.48 4.63
CA ASP A 163 6.09 12.93 4.70
C ASP A 163 4.81 13.63 5.20
N ASN A 164 3.84 12.89 5.75
CA ASN A 164 2.61 13.45 6.29
C ASN A 164 2.80 13.96 7.72
N GLU A 165 3.16 15.24 7.85
CA GLU A 165 3.40 15.88 9.17
C GLU A 165 2.21 15.75 10.13
N SER A 166 0.97 15.94 9.63
CA SER A 166 -0.22 15.87 10.47
C SER A 166 -0.50 14.45 10.98
N PHE A 167 -0.26 13.43 10.15
CA PHE A 167 -0.39 12.04 10.52
C PHE A 167 0.69 11.64 11.54
N ASN A 168 1.91 12.13 11.37
CA ASN A 168 3.05 11.82 12.21
C ASN A 168 3.13 12.68 13.50
N CYS A 169 2.22 13.66 13.68
CA CYS A 169 2.14 14.50 14.86
C CYS A 169 1.45 13.76 16.01
N ILE A 170 2.10 12.72 16.54
CA ILE A 170 1.66 11.94 17.69
C ILE A 170 2.69 12.03 18.83
N SER A 171 2.24 11.89 20.08
CA SER A 171 3.15 11.86 21.23
C SER A 171 3.96 10.57 21.29
N GLU A 172 5.07 10.56 22.03
CA GLU A 172 5.86 9.36 22.29
C GLU A 172 5.02 8.25 22.96
N GLU A 173 4.10 8.63 23.86
CA GLU A 173 3.18 7.69 24.50
C GLU A 173 2.23 7.05 23.48
N GLN A 174 1.70 7.84 22.55
CA GLN A 174 0.88 7.34 21.45
C GLN A 174 1.69 6.46 20.51
N PHE A 175 2.91 6.84 20.17
CA PHE A 175 3.78 6.02 19.36
C PHE A 175 4.03 4.65 19.99
N ASN A 176 4.36 4.60 21.27
CA ASN A 176 4.56 3.36 22.02
C ASN A 176 3.29 2.51 22.15
N LEU A 177 2.10 3.11 22.09
CA LEU A 177 0.82 2.39 22.07
C LEU A 177 0.49 1.84 20.68
N TYR A 178 0.83 2.60 19.64
CA TYR A 178 0.42 2.34 18.27
C TYR A 178 1.41 1.47 17.48
N MET A 179 2.67 1.41 17.87
CA MET A 179 3.72 0.67 17.18
C MET A 179 4.31 -0.42 18.07
N ASP A 180 4.45 -1.61 17.52
CA ASP A 180 5.15 -2.75 18.15
C ASP A 180 6.66 -2.63 17.94
N ASP A 181 7.06 -2.20 16.76
CA ASP A 181 8.41 -1.86 16.34
C ASP A 181 8.36 -0.65 15.36
N PRO A 182 9.49 -0.14 14.86
CA PRO A 182 9.48 1.03 13.96
C PRO A 182 8.68 0.88 12.67
N ILE A 183 8.26 -0.34 12.30
CA ILE A 183 7.60 -0.66 11.04
C ILE A 183 6.16 -1.13 11.23
N HIS A 184 5.90 -1.90 12.28
CA HIS A 184 4.66 -2.66 12.44
C HIS A 184 3.71 -2.03 13.47
N PRO A 185 2.54 -1.55 13.06
CA PRO A 185 1.53 -1.06 13.98
C PRO A 185 0.92 -2.19 14.83
N THR A 186 0.60 -1.84 16.07
CA THR A 186 -0.26 -2.65 16.93
C THR A 186 -1.70 -2.66 16.42
N ARG A 187 -2.56 -3.48 17.00
CA ARG A 187 -3.98 -3.47 16.68
C ARG A 187 -4.64 -2.11 16.98
N THR A 188 -4.24 -1.47 18.08
CA THR A 188 -4.69 -0.13 18.44
C THR A 188 -4.20 0.90 17.43
N GLY A 189 -2.94 0.82 17.00
CA GLY A 189 -2.38 1.69 15.97
C GLY A 189 -3.12 1.58 14.64
N TYR A 190 -3.48 0.37 14.21
CA TYR A 190 -4.30 0.22 13.01
C TYR A 190 -5.70 0.81 13.15
N LEU A 191 -6.34 0.65 14.31
CA LEU A 191 -7.72 1.11 14.53
C LEU A 191 -7.82 2.62 14.74
N GLU A 192 -6.93 3.19 15.57
CA GLU A 192 -7.08 4.57 16.04
C GLU A 192 -6.25 5.58 15.25
N TRP A 193 -5.18 5.13 14.60
CA TRP A 193 -4.24 6.00 13.89
C TRP A 193 -4.30 5.80 12.37
N TRP A 194 -4.18 4.54 11.89
CA TRP A 194 -4.14 4.25 10.45
C TRP A 194 -5.52 4.30 9.80
N LEU A 195 -6.50 3.63 10.36
CA LEU A 195 -7.84 3.50 9.77
C LEU A 195 -8.46 4.86 9.39
N PRO A 196 -8.51 5.88 10.28
CA PRO A 196 -9.11 7.17 9.93
C PRO A 196 -8.43 7.87 8.74
N GLU A 197 -7.11 7.72 8.60
CA GLU A 197 -6.37 8.29 7.48
C GLU A 197 -6.66 7.52 6.18
N PHE A 198 -6.73 6.19 6.23
CA PHE A 198 -7.09 5.40 5.06
C PHE A 198 -8.54 5.63 4.62
N GLU A 199 -9.49 5.68 5.54
CA GLU A 199 -10.89 6.05 5.25
C GLU A 199 -10.93 7.37 4.48
N ARG A 200 -10.33 8.41 5.03
CA ARG A 200 -10.28 9.75 4.42
C ARG A 200 -9.66 9.75 3.01
N ARG A 201 -8.53 9.05 2.82
CA ARG A 201 -7.82 8.97 1.53
C ARG A 201 -8.61 8.18 0.48
N LEU A 202 -9.20 7.06 0.89
CA LEU A 202 -10.02 6.23 0.02
C LEU A 202 -11.29 6.97 -0.44
N GLU A 203 -11.97 7.67 0.47
CA GLU A 203 -13.13 8.50 0.15
C GLU A 203 -12.78 9.59 -0.86
N GLN A 204 -11.67 10.31 -0.63
CA GLN A 204 -11.20 11.34 -1.56
C GLN A 204 -10.94 10.75 -2.95
N LEU A 205 -10.30 9.60 -3.03
CA LEU A 205 -9.97 8.97 -4.30
C LEU A 205 -11.22 8.49 -5.07
N ILE A 206 -12.23 7.97 -4.36
CA ILE A 206 -13.50 7.56 -4.96
C ILE A 206 -14.31 8.77 -5.43
N SER A 207 -14.39 9.83 -4.61
CA SER A 207 -15.19 11.02 -4.93
C SER A 207 -14.70 11.79 -6.17
N VAL A 208 -13.45 11.62 -6.58
CA VAL A 208 -12.90 12.25 -7.81
C VAL A 208 -13.38 11.52 -9.09
N ILE A 209 -13.90 10.30 -8.94
CA ILE A 209 -14.22 9.39 -10.05
C ILE A 209 -15.74 9.36 -10.33
N GLU A 210 -16.55 9.66 -9.32
CA GLU A 210 -18.02 9.80 -9.42
C GLU A 210 -18.41 11.21 -9.89
#